data_3c7c3d77891134e1856b1c46a27271eb
#
_entry.id   3c7c3d77891134e1856b1c46a27271eb
#
_cell.length_a   1.000
_cell.length_b   1.000
_cell.length_c   1.000
_cell.angle_alpha   90.00
_cell.angle_beta   90.00
_cell.angle_gamma   90.00
#
_symmetry.space_group_name_H-M   'P 1'
#
loop_
_entity.id
_entity.type
_entity.pdbx_description
1 polymer ?
#
loop_
_entity_poly.entity_id
_entity_poly.type
_entity_poly.pdbx_seq_one_letter_code
_entity_poly.pdbx_strand_id
1 'polypeptide(L)'
;MKAGKVCGETRALLQNPVVEFHRIEDNSGGECSTHKHSHKWNGFFIEEGEMEIHVYKNDYELVDKTILYAGDFMAVKPGEYHLFKANKDTIAFEIYWPELLSEDIQRRSVGKMNA
;
A
#
# COMPACT_ATOMS: atom_id res chain seq x y z
N MET A 1 -5.65 14.48 9.69
CA MET A 1 -4.43 15.20 10.09
C MET A 1 -3.37 15.05 9.00
N LYS A 2 -2.77 16.14 8.61
CA LYS A 2 -1.63 16.12 7.68
C LYS A 2 -0.33 15.99 8.46
N ALA A 3 0.59 15.22 7.90
CA ALA A 3 1.95 15.11 8.43
C ALA A 3 2.95 15.21 7.28
N GLY A 4 4.00 16.00 7.47
CA GLY A 4 5.09 16.11 6.51
C GLY A 4 6.03 14.91 6.62
N LYS A 5 6.54 14.46 5.48
CA LYS A 5 7.57 13.42 5.36
C LYS A 5 8.66 13.93 4.44
N VAL A 6 9.84 13.28 4.47
CA VAL A 6 10.93 13.62 3.55
C VAL A 6 10.48 13.49 2.09
N CYS A 7 9.66 12.49 1.78
CA CYS A 7 9.19 12.22 0.42
C CYS A 7 7.93 13.01 0.01
N GLY A 8 7.26 13.69 0.95
CA GLY A 8 6.03 14.42 0.66
C GLY A 8 5.15 14.62 1.88
N GLU A 9 3.84 14.62 1.68
CA GLU A 9 2.84 14.77 2.74
C GLU A 9 1.93 13.54 2.81
N THR A 10 1.51 13.19 4.02
CA THR A 10 0.53 12.15 4.24
C THR A 10 -0.64 12.70 5.05
N ARG A 11 -1.85 12.26 4.73
CA ARG A 11 -3.07 12.67 5.42
C ARG A 11 -3.89 11.44 5.74
N ALA A 12 -4.08 11.15 7.03
CA ALA A 12 -4.94 10.07 7.46
C ALA A 12 -6.40 10.43 7.16
N LEU A 13 -7.08 9.58 6.39
CA LEU A 13 -8.49 9.74 6.05
C LEU A 13 -9.37 8.85 6.91
N LEU A 14 -8.88 7.66 7.27
CA LEU A 14 -9.58 6.71 8.09
C LEU A 14 -8.57 5.93 8.92
N GLN A 15 -8.81 5.80 10.20
CA GLN A 15 -7.99 4.99 11.10
C GLN A 15 -8.89 4.29 12.11
N ASN A 16 -8.77 2.98 12.21
CA ASN A 16 -9.41 2.18 13.23
C ASN A 16 -8.57 0.91 13.46
N PRO A 17 -8.94 0.02 14.41
CA PRO A 17 -8.13 -1.17 14.71
C PRO A 17 -7.92 -2.14 13.54
N VAL A 18 -8.69 -2.05 12.48
CA VAL A 18 -8.63 -3.01 11.36
C VAL A 18 -8.18 -2.40 10.04
N VAL A 19 -8.23 -1.07 9.89
CA VAL A 19 -7.79 -0.43 8.64
C VAL A 19 -7.25 0.96 8.89
N GLU A 20 -6.20 1.32 8.13
CA GLU A 20 -5.74 2.70 8.02
C GLU A 20 -5.74 3.06 6.55
N PHE A 21 -6.23 4.25 6.26
CA PHE A 21 -6.34 4.75 4.89
C PHE A 21 -5.77 6.16 4.84
N HIS A 22 -4.68 6.32 4.11
CA HIS A 22 -3.94 7.59 4.02
C HIS A 22 -3.90 8.07 2.58
N ARG A 23 -4.09 9.37 2.38
CA ARG A 23 -3.80 10.01 1.11
C ARG A 23 -2.40 10.59 1.18
N ILE A 24 -1.58 10.29 0.19
CA ILE A 24 -0.20 10.78 0.13
C ILE A 24 -0.01 11.63 -1.12
N GLU A 25 0.75 12.70 -0.95
CA GLU A 25 1.22 13.55 -2.03
C GLU A 25 2.74 13.52 -1.97
N ASP A 26 3.36 12.86 -2.94
CA ASP A 26 4.80 12.71 -3.02
C ASP A 26 5.36 13.51 -4.17
N ASN A 27 6.42 14.25 -3.90
CA ASN A 27 7.10 15.04 -4.91
C ASN A 27 8.01 14.16 -5.75
N SER A 28 8.15 14.50 -7.03
CA SER A 28 9.07 13.84 -7.95
C SER A 28 10.46 13.71 -7.33
N GLY A 29 11.02 12.51 -7.32
CA GLY A 29 12.31 12.21 -6.70
C GLY A 29 12.23 11.92 -5.21
N GLY A 30 11.07 12.06 -4.57
CA GLY A 30 10.89 11.75 -3.16
C GLY A 30 10.94 10.24 -2.93
N GLU A 31 11.75 9.81 -1.97
CA GLU A 31 11.90 8.41 -1.59
C GLU A 31 11.63 8.26 -0.11
N CYS A 32 10.71 7.37 0.23
CA CYS A 32 10.37 7.07 1.61
C CYS A 32 11.30 6.02 2.18
N SER A 33 11.34 5.92 3.52
CA SER A 33 12.26 5.01 4.20
C SER A 33 11.97 3.54 3.87
N THR A 34 13.02 2.73 3.89
CA THR A 34 12.88 1.27 3.82
C THR A 34 12.40 0.77 5.17
N HIS A 35 11.28 0.08 5.20
CA HIS A 35 10.68 -0.44 6.43
C HIS A 35 9.87 -1.69 6.17
N LYS A 36 9.45 -2.35 7.24
CA LYS A 36 8.52 -3.49 7.15
C LYS A 36 7.47 -3.41 8.24
N HIS A 37 6.35 -4.07 8.00
CA HIS A 37 5.28 -4.25 8.98
C HIS A 37 5.17 -5.74 9.30
N SER A 38 5.19 -6.09 10.59
CA SER A 38 5.18 -7.51 10.99
C SER A 38 3.81 -8.17 10.87
N HIS A 39 2.72 -7.40 10.96
CA HIS A 39 1.38 -7.94 11.12
C HIS A 39 0.33 -7.36 10.18
N LYS A 40 0.71 -6.48 9.27
CA LYS A 40 -0.26 -5.86 8.37
C LYS A 40 0.25 -5.79 6.94
N TRP A 41 -0.69 -5.83 6.02
CA TRP A 41 -0.49 -5.55 4.61
C TRP A 41 -0.39 -4.06 4.37
N ASN A 42 0.34 -3.68 3.35
CA ASN A 42 0.48 -2.29 2.92
C ASN A 42 0.13 -2.19 1.44
N GLY A 43 -1.03 -1.65 1.15
CA GLY A 43 -1.50 -1.43 -0.22
C GLY A 43 -1.20 -0.03 -0.71
N PHE A 44 -0.98 0.08 -2.02
CA PHE A 44 -0.74 1.35 -2.71
C PHE A 44 -1.66 1.44 -3.91
N PHE A 45 -2.46 2.48 -3.97
CA PHE A 45 -3.29 2.80 -5.13
C PHE A 45 -2.88 4.17 -5.67
N ILE A 46 -2.60 4.25 -6.96
CA ILE A 46 -2.14 5.49 -7.59
C ILE A 46 -3.32 6.19 -8.23
N GLU A 47 -3.60 7.40 -7.76
CA GLU A 47 -4.62 8.26 -8.37
C GLU A 47 -4.03 9.03 -9.54
N GLU A 48 -2.81 9.55 -9.38
CA GLU A 48 -2.17 10.42 -10.36
C GLU A 48 -0.65 10.30 -10.21
N GLY A 49 0.07 10.25 -11.31
CA GLY A 49 1.52 10.22 -11.32
C GLY A 49 2.09 8.83 -11.57
N GLU A 50 3.27 8.58 -11.00
CA GLU A 50 4.01 7.35 -11.19
C GLU A 50 4.82 7.04 -9.93
N MET A 51 4.63 5.86 -9.37
CA MET A 51 5.29 5.42 -8.15
C MET A 51 6.03 4.10 -8.38
N GLU A 52 7.23 4.02 -7.86
CA GLU A 52 8.05 2.81 -7.91
C GLU A 52 8.09 2.19 -6.52
N ILE A 53 7.70 0.91 -6.42
CA ILE A 53 7.72 0.15 -5.17
C ILE A 53 8.87 -0.84 -5.24
N HIS A 54 9.73 -0.82 -4.22
CA HIS A 54 10.83 -1.77 -4.08
C HIS A 54 10.51 -2.71 -2.93
N VAL A 55 10.55 -4.02 -3.19
CA VAL A 55 10.34 -5.05 -2.18
C VAL A 55 11.59 -5.92 -2.10
N TYR A 56 12.15 -6.03 -0.91
CA TYR A 56 13.34 -6.84 -0.64
C TYR A 56 12.91 -8.26 -0.31
N LYS A 57 13.26 -9.20 -1.18
CA LYS A 57 12.74 -10.58 -1.11
C LYS A 57 13.49 -11.51 -0.17
N ASN A 58 14.74 -11.18 0.16
CA ASN A 58 15.56 -12.01 1.04
C ASN A 58 16.76 -11.23 1.57
N ASP A 59 17.64 -11.91 2.32
CA ASP A 59 18.86 -11.33 2.89
C ASP A 59 19.97 -11.06 1.85
N TYR A 60 19.73 -11.39 0.57
CA TYR A 60 20.72 -11.25 -0.50
C TYR A 60 20.57 -9.99 -1.34
N GLU A 61 19.86 -9.00 -0.84
CA GLU A 61 19.64 -7.74 -1.55
C GLU A 61 18.89 -7.89 -2.89
N LEU A 62 18.15 -8.99 -3.06
CA LEU A 62 17.25 -9.12 -4.19
C LEU A 62 16.08 -8.16 -4.01
N VAL A 63 15.95 -7.24 -4.95
CA VAL A 63 14.91 -6.22 -4.92
C VAL A 63 14.01 -6.37 -6.12
N ASP A 64 12.72 -6.59 -5.87
CA ASP A 64 11.70 -6.50 -6.92
C ASP A 64 11.26 -5.04 -7.02
N LYS A 65 11.35 -4.50 -8.22
CA LYS A 65 10.92 -3.14 -8.51
C LYS A 65 9.69 -3.17 -9.39
N THR A 66 8.63 -2.54 -8.94
CA THR A 66 7.38 -2.43 -9.68
C THR A 66 7.03 -0.98 -9.88
N ILE A 67 6.71 -0.59 -11.10
CA ILE A 67 6.27 0.77 -11.39
C ILE A 67 4.75 0.76 -11.49
N LEU A 68 4.11 1.61 -10.70
CA LEU A 68 2.66 1.78 -10.67
C LEU A 68 2.28 3.11 -11.33
N TYR A 69 1.31 3.05 -12.21
CA TYR A 69 0.74 4.21 -12.89
C TYR A 69 -0.66 4.49 -12.37
N ALA A 70 -1.24 5.61 -12.77
CA ALA A 70 -2.60 5.98 -12.37
C ALA A 70 -3.59 4.82 -12.60
N GLY A 71 -4.34 4.47 -11.59
CA GLY A 71 -5.29 3.36 -11.61
C GLY A 71 -4.73 2.02 -11.17
N ASP A 72 -3.41 1.90 -10.96
CA ASP A 72 -2.79 0.65 -10.52
C ASP A 72 -2.85 0.49 -9.01
N PHE A 73 -2.94 -0.76 -8.57
CA PHE A 73 -2.90 -1.14 -7.17
C PHE A 73 -1.90 -2.27 -6.96
N MET A 74 -1.15 -2.19 -5.85
CA MET A 74 -0.24 -3.24 -5.42
C MET A 74 -0.26 -3.33 -3.90
N ALA A 75 -0.09 -4.52 -3.35
CA ALA A 75 0.02 -4.73 -1.92
C ALA A 75 1.31 -5.45 -1.57
N VAL A 76 1.95 -5.01 -0.49
CA VAL A 76 3.11 -5.67 0.10
C VAL A 76 2.64 -6.44 1.32
N LYS A 77 3.00 -7.73 1.38
CA LYS A 77 2.60 -8.60 2.48
C LYS A 77 3.38 -8.30 3.76
N PRO A 78 2.86 -8.70 4.94
CA PRO A 78 3.61 -8.57 6.18
C PRO A 78 4.98 -9.25 6.12
N GLY A 79 5.95 -8.67 6.80
CA GLY A 79 7.29 -9.25 6.92
C GLY A 79 8.27 -8.88 5.82
N GLU A 80 7.84 -8.22 4.76
CA GLU A 80 8.74 -7.80 3.69
C GLU A 80 9.20 -6.36 3.86
N TYR A 81 10.51 -6.14 3.83
CA TYR A 81 11.07 -4.78 3.75
C TYR A 81 10.71 -4.18 2.41
N HIS A 82 10.31 -2.94 2.42
CA HIS A 82 9.92 -2.22 1.20
C HIS A 82 10.16 -0.73 1.34
N LEU A 83 10.25 -0.07 0.20
CA LEU A 83 10.23 1.38 0.11
C LEU A 83 9.43 1.79 -1.12
N PHE A 84 9.00 3.03 -1.16
CA PHE A 84 8.41 3.60 -2.35
C PHE A 84 9.03 4.95 -2.66
N LYS A 85 9.04 5.28 -3.94
CA LYS A 85 9.49 6.59 -4.40
C LYS A 85 8.62 7.07 -5.56
N ALA A 86 8.47 8.38 -5.65
CA ALA A 86 7.75 9.01 -6.73
C ALA A 86 8.70 9.34 -7.89
N ASN A 87 8.41 8.82 -9.07
CA ASN A 87 9.15 9.17 -10.28
C ASN A 87 8.64 10.48 -10.89
N LYS A 88 7.42 10.85 -10.53
CA LYS A 88 6.76 12.11 -10.87
C LYS A 88 6.02 12.59 -9.63
N ASP A 89 5.53 13.82 -9.64
CA ASP A 89 4.61 14.27 -8.60
C ASP A 89 3.41 13.33 -8.59
N THR A 90 3.15 12.70 -7.46
CA THR A 90 2.21 11.59 -7.34
C THR A 90 1.21 11.83 -6.25
N ILE A 91 -0.05 11.51 -6.54
CA ILE A 91 -1.12 11.42 -5.56
C ILE A 91 -1.51 9.96 -5.49
N ALA A 92 -1.42 9.38 -4.29
CA ALA A 92 -1.69 7.98 -4.07
C ALA A 92 -2.40 7.77 -2.74
N PHE A 93 -2.91 6.56 -2.55
CA PHE A 93 -3.49 6.14 -1.30
C PHE A 93 -2.69 4.97 -0.76
N GLU A 94 -2.34 5.04 0.51
CA GLU A 94 -1.66 4.00 1.24
C GLU A 94 -2.66 3.39 2.22
N ILE A 95 -2.82 2.07 2.13
CA ILE A 95 -3.84 1.35 2.88
C ILE A 95 -3.17 0.26 3.69
N TYR A 96 -3.49 0.18 4.99
CA TYR A 96 -3.00 -0.86 5.88
C TYR A 96 -4.17 -1.67 6.40
N TRP A 97 -4.03 -3.00 6.42
CA TRP A 97 -5.03 -3.91 7.00
C TRP A 97 -4.36 -5.16 7.53
N PRO A 98 -4.94 -5.81 8.57
CA PRO A 98 -4.40 -7.07 9.08
C PRO A 98 -4.69 -8.21 8.11
N GLU A 99 -3.94 -9.28 8.25
CA GLU A 99 -4.22 -10.50 7.50
C GLU A 99 -5.54 -11.10 7.96
N LEU A 100 -6.43 -11.39 7.03
CA LEU A 100 -7.75 -11.94 7.30
C LEU A 100 -7.78 -13.44 7.03
N LEU A 101 -8.57 -14.17 7.81
CA LEU A 101 -8.81 -15.58 7.58
C LEU A 101 -9.91 -15.74 6.54
N SER A 102 -9.56 -16.21 5.37
CA SER A 102 -10.51 -16.36 4.27
C SER A 102 -11.60 -17.41 4.55
N GLU A 103 -11.32 -18.36 5.46
CA GLU A 103 -12.28 -19.38 5.90
C GLU A 103 -13.24 -18.86 6.96
N ASP A 104 -13.02 -17.65 7.48
CA ASP A 104 -13.91 -17.08 8.50
C ASP A 104 -15.19 -16.59 7.85
N ILE A 105 -16.02 -17.56 7.47
CA ILE A 105 -17.32 -17.30 6.85
C ILE A 105 -18.26 -18.45 7.19
N GLN A 106 -19.49 -18.12 7.54
CA GLN A 106 -20.57 -19.06 7.72
C GLN A 106 -21.69 -18.72 6.78
N ARG A 107 -22.10 -19.70 5.96
CA ARG A 107 -23.15 -19.49 4.97
C ARG A 107 -24.45 -20.10 5.43
N ARG A 108 -25.54 -19.35 5.36
CA ARG A 108 -26.88 -19.82 5.63
C ARG A 108 -27.52 -20.36 4.36
N SER A 109 -27.10 -19.86 3.21
CA SER A 109 -27.58 -20.30 1.91
C SER A 109 -26.47 -20.17 0.88
N VAL A 110 -26.65 -20.81 -0.27
CA VAL A 110 -25.78 -20.58 -1.43
C VAL A 110 -26.41 -19.52 -2.32
N GLY A 111 -25.55 -18.77 -3.01
CA GLY A 111 -26.03 -17.81 -3.99
C GLY A 111 -26.70 -18.48 -5.18
N LYS A 112 -27.49 -17.74 -5.92
CA LYS A 112 -28.15 -18.22 -7.12
C LYS A 112 -28.19 -17.15 -8.20
N MET A 113 -28.33 -17.63 -9.44
CA MET A 113 -28.56 -16.75 -10.58
C MET A 113 -30.06 -16.65 -10.81
N ASN A 114 -30.54 -15.42 -10.96
CA ASN A 114 -31.92 -15.15 -11.35
C ASN A 114 -31.97 -14.86 -12.85
N ALA A 115 -32.84 -15.56 -13.55
CA ALA A 115 -33.03 -15.35 -14.98
C ALA A 115 -33.83 -14.08 -15.28
#